data_2ab3da08d9f8830f34c9fd4658e96fb2
#
_entry.id   2ab3da08d9f8830f34c9fd4658e96fb2
#
_cell.length_a   1.000
_cell.length_b   1.000
_cell.length_c   1.000
_cell.angle_alpha   90.00
_cell.angle_beta   90.00
_cell.angle_gamma   90.00
#
_symmetry.space_group_name_H-M   'P 1'
#
loop_
_entity.id
_entity.type
_entity.pdbx_description
1 polymer ?
#
loop_
_entity_poly.entity_id
_entity_poly.type
_entity_poly.pdbx_seq_one_letter_code
_entity_poly.pdbx_strand_id
1 'polypeptide(L)'
;MIRRMSACALWLIAISALCFFENNAGTRAVWLASLVLPLLSILCAWLGSRRAAFSLSAPDVCQAGEEVVCRLNVRHAPYFADVAGTLAISHLMTGETASLDFPANQSLTLPPLSGGAVTLTLQKAEIRDIFGLCRFPVHGETTSTLVVLPLLFDAHVFLDESTSPLSEGAFTPVVSSLSSGSDTTSFREYLPGDSVRRIHWKLSGKMDKTMLRETNEPPSFGVLLNLRTAFPEPPAPDAMEETLSALFSVSRALIQQGIPHFLSIESSMPIPISSESDWAQAMRQALIPSARFETSDALHFSHIGVFSPRPDTDAVSLFRENRVTLVLPESVGAYASPGAIRVAVFGKNQPLLEL
;
A
#
# COMPACT_ATOMS: atom_id res chain seq x y z
N MET A 1 1.46 -19.76 33.45
CA MET A 1 2.16 -19.24 34.62
C MET A 1 1.83 -20.04 35.90
N ILE A 2 0.59 -20.05 36.37
CA ILE A 2 0.17 -20.72 37.63
C ILE A 2 0.61 -22.21 37.70
N ARG A 3 0.42 -23.03 36.67
CA ARG A 3 0.86 -24.42 36.61
C ARG A 3 2.37 -24.61 36.77
N ARG A 4 3.19 -23.72 36.25
CA ARG A 4 4.67 -23.76 36.36
C ARG A 4 5.10 -23.34 37.76
N MET A 5 4.47 -22.31 38.32
CA MET A 5 4.71 -21.90 39.70
C MET A 5 4.33 -23.01 40.71
N SER A 6 3.19 -23.66 40.52
CA SER A 6 2.78 -24.80 41.38
C SER A 6 3.73 -25.98 41.25
N ALA A 7 4.20 -26.31 40.04
CA ALA A 7 5.19 -27.37 39.84
C ALA A 7 6.53 -27.04 40.51
N CYS A 8 7.01 -25.80 40.43
CA CYS A 8 8.22 -25.35 41.11
C CYS A 8 8.07 -25.42 42.65
N ALA A 9 6.92 -24.99 43.17
CA ALA A 9 6.63 -25.08 44.59
C ALA A 9 6.60 -26.54 45.08
N LEU A 10 5.93 -27.44 44.37
CA LEU A 10 5.91 -28.87 44.66
C LEU A 10 7.32 -29.47 44.63
N TRP A 11 8.13 -29.12 43.65
CA TRP A 11 9.53 -29.53 43.56
C TRP A 11 10.35 -29.08 44.78
N LEU A 12 10.22 -27.81 45.19
CA LEU A 12 10.91 -27.28 46.36
C LEU A 12 10.47 -27.96 47.65
N ILE A 13 9.16 -28.29 47.81
CA ILE A 13 8.63 -29.04 48.96
C ILE A 13 9.22 -30.45 48.97
N ALA A 14 9.24 -31.14 47.81
CA ALA A 14 9.77 -32.51 47.74
C ALA A 14 11.27 -32.57 48.09
N ILE A 15 12.07 -31.63 47.56
CA ILE A 15 13.50 -31.57 47.88
C ILE A 15 13.75 -31.17 49.34
N SER A 16 12.92 -30.25 49.88
CA SER A 16 13.02 -29.89 51.29
C SER A 16 12.73 -31.08 52.19
N ALA A 17 11.71 -31.88 51.88
CA ALA A 17 11.42 -33.12 52.59
C ALA A 17 12.58 -34.14 52.51
N LEU A 18 13.12 -34.34 51.29
CA LEU A 18 14.28 -35.21 51.05
C LEU A 18 15.49 -34.75 51.87
N CYS A 19 15.77 -33.46 51.91
CA CYS A 19 16.87 -32.86 52.68
C CYS A 19 16.68 -33.03 54.21
N PHE A 20 15.42 -33.08 54.67
CA PHE A 20 15.09 -33.36 56.07
C PHE A 20 15.34 -34.79 56.42
N PHE A 21 15.00 -35.77 55.58
CA PHE A 21 15.21 -37.16 55.79
C PHE A 21 16.65 -37.64 55.62
N GLU A 22 17.31 -37.12 54.53
CA GLU A 22 18.70 -37.46 54.22
C GLU A 22 19.60 -36.26 54.47
N ASN A 23 20.09 -36.12 55.67
CA ASN A 23 20.93 -35.00 56.08
C ASN A 23 22.39 -35.14 55.54
N ASN A 24 22.55 -35.25 54.23
CA ASN A 24 23.83 -35.41 53.56
C ASN A 24 24.26 -34.07 52.87
N ALA A 25 25.56 -33.87 52.69
CA ALA A 25 26.11 -32.70 52.03
C ALA A 25 25.61 -32.54 50.58
N GLY A 26 25.39 -33.65 49.88
CA GLY A 26 24.86 -33.68 48.52
C GLY A 26 23.42 -33.18 48.43
N THR A 27 22.53 -33.65 49.34
CA THR A 27 21.13 -33.23 49.35
C THR A 27 20.97 -31.77 49.72
N ARG A 28 21.81 -31.23 50.62
CA ARG A 28 21.86 -29.79 50.95
C ARG A 28 22.31 -28.97 49.78
N ALA A 29 23.33 -29.41 49.00
CA ALA A 29 23.80 -28.70 47.81
C ALA A 29 22.72 -28.65 46.75
N VAL A 30 21.99 -29.74 46.48
CA VAL A 30 20.88 -29.76 45.52
C VAL A 30 19.72 -28.86 45.98
N TRP A 31 19.41 -28.86 47.27
CA TRP A 31 18.38 -27.99 47.85
C TRP A 31 18.74 -26.52 47.65
N LEU A 32 19.99 -26.14 47.93
CA LEU A 32 20.49 -24.78 47.80
C LEU A 32 20.51 -24.35 46.32
N ALA A 33 20.95 -25.24 45.45
CA ALA A 33 20.93 -25.00 43.98
C ALA A 33 19.51 -24.82 43.45
N SER A 34 18.54 -25.64 43.91
CA SER A 34 17.14 -25.55 43.48
C SER A 34 16.47 -24.24 43.90
N LEU A 35 16.96 -23.57 44.94
CA LEU A 35 16.47 -22.28 45.39
C LEU A 35 17.21 -21.13 44.69
N VAL A 36 18.52 -21.23 44.53
CA VAL A 36 19.36 -20.14 43.98
C VAL A 36 19.18 -20.02 42.47
N LEU A 37 19.10 -21.15 41.72
CA LEU A 37 19.01 -21.12 40.26
C LEU A 37 17.75 -20.38 39.73
N PRO A 38 16.54 -20.63 40.24
CA PRO A 38 15.36 -19.89 39.83
C PRO A 38 15.46 -18.38 40.13
N LEU A 39 15.96 -18.04 41.35
CA LEU A 39 16.15 -16.65 41.75
C LEU A 39 17.17 -15.94 40.85
N LEU A 40 18.28 -16.59 40.50
CA LEU A 40 19.28 -16.07 39.60
C LEU A 40 18.72 -15.88 38.17
N SER A 41 17.93 -16.87 37.71
CA SER A 41 17.24 -16.78 36.40
C SER A 41 16.28 -15.59 36.34
N ILE A 42 15.47 -15.38 37.39
CA ILE A 42 14.56 -14.21 37.48
C ILE A 42 15.34 -12.92 37.50
N LEU A 43 16.43 -12.83 38.29
CA LEU A 43 17.27 -11.65 38.37
C LEU A 43 17.93 -11.33 37.00
N CYS A 44 18.45 -12.35 36.31
CA CYS A 44 19.02 -12.21 34.98
C CYS A 44 17.97 -11.74 33.95
N ALA A 45 16.77 -12.32 33.98
CA ALA A 45 15.67 -11.90 33.13
C ALA A 45 15.24 -10.45 33.40
N TRP A 46 15.18 -10.06 34.67
CA TRP A 46 14.85 -8.68 35.06
C TRP A 46 15.91 -7.68 34.64
N LEU A 47 17.20 -7.95 34.87
CA LEU A 47 18.30 -7.11 34.43
C LEU A 47 18.36 -7.04 32.89
N GLY A 48 18.13 -8.17 32.22
CA GLY A 48 18.06 -8.27 30.77
C GLY A 48 16.94 -7.41 30.19
N SER A 49 15.75 -7.43 30.80
CA SER A 49 14.61 -6.66 30.29
C SER A 49 14.85 -5.14 30.27
N ARG A 50 15.74 -4.64 31.16
CA ARG A 50 16.10 -3.24 31.20
C ARG A 50 17.13 -2.80 30.13
N ARG A 51 17.86 -3.76 29.57
CA ARG A 51 18.94 -3.51 28.59
C ARG A 51 18.64 -4.03 27.19
N ALA A 52 17.66 -4.90 27.07
CA ALA A 52 17.29 -5.51 25.80
C ALA A 52 16.71 -4.45 24.84
N ALA A 53 17.21 -4.45 23.62
CA ALA A 53 16.68 -3.66 22.52
C ALA A 53 16.24 -4.62 21.41
N PHE A 54 15.03 -4.42 20.89
CA PHE A 54 14.47 -5.20 19.81
C PHE A 54 14.65 -4.48 18.49
N SER A 55 14.96 -5.22 17.44
CA SER A 55 14.95 -4.74 16.08
C SER A 55 14.29 -5.78 15.18
N LEU A 56 13.29 -5.36 14.42
CA LEU A 56 12.63 -6.16 13.41
C LEU A 56 13.37 -5.98 12.08
N SER A 57 13.77 -7.08 11.47
CA SER A 57 14.35 -7.09 10.13
C SER A 57 13.39 -7.83 9.20
N ALA A 58 12.80 -7.09 8.28
CA ALA A 58 11.96 -7.60 7.21
C ALA A 58 12.48 -7.05 5.87
N PRO A 59 12.20 -7.69 4.74
CA PRO A 59 12.48 -7.10 3.44
C PRO A 59 11.60 -5.86 3.22
N ASP A 60 12.11 -4.88 2.49
CA ASP A 60 11.34 -3.66 2.18
C ASP A 60 10.28 -3.92 1.11
N VAL A 61 10.51 -4.89 0.22
CA VAL A 61 9.64 -5.22 -0.91
C VAL A 61 9.58 -6.73 -1.08
N CYS A 62 8.38 -7.26 -1.34
CA CYS A 62 8.14 -8.65 -1.73
C CYS A 62 7.03 -8.73 -2.78
N GLN A 63 6.82 -9.90 -3.37
CA GLN A 63 5.73 -10.15 -4.31
C GLN A 63 4.52 -10.78 -3.59
N ALA A 64 3.30 -10.50 -4.05
CA ALA A 64 2.10 -11.10 -3.50
C ALA A 64 2.15 -12.63 -3.59
N GLY A 65 1.77 -13.31 -2.52
CA GLY A 65 1.83 -14.76 -2.42
C GLY A 65 3.23 -15.35 -2.15
N GLU A 66 4.29 -14.53 -2.09
CA GLU A 66 5.63 -14.97 -1.74
C GLU A 66 5.75 -15.16 -0.22
N GLU A 67 6.52 -16.18 0.19
CA GLU A 67 6.82 -16.40 1.59
C GLU A 67 7.82 -15.36 2.09
N VAL A 68 7.36 -14.51 3.01
CA VAL A 68 8.19 -13.46 3.60
C VAL A 68 8.74 -13.92 4.93
N VAL A 69 10.07 -13.87 5.06
CA VAL A 69 10.75 -14.23 6.30
C VAL A 69 11.18 -13.00 7.06
N CYS A 70 10.57 -12.79 8.23
CA CYS A 70 10.95 -11.75 9.17
C CYS A 70 11.86 -12.31 10.27
N ARG A 71 12.78 -11.50 10.77
CA ARG A 71 13.67 -11.84 11.88
C ARG A 71 13.56 -10.81 12.99
N LEU A 72 13.29 -11.29 14.21
CA LEU A 72 13.40 -10.46 15.38
C LEU A 72 14.79 -10.62 15.99
N ASN A 73 15.58 -9.57 15.93
CA ASN A 73 16.90 -9.54 16.53
C ASN A 73 16.80 -8.87 17.89
N VAL A 74 17.37 -9.51 18.91
CA VAL A 74 17.43 -8.99 20.28
C VAL A 74 18.87 -8.68 20.61
N ARG A 75 19.17 -7.41 20.81
CA ARG A 75 20.48 -6.98 21.33
C ARG A 75 20.48 -7.07 22.85
N HIS A 76 21.56 -7.54 23.42
CA HIS A 76 21.75 -7.70 24.87
C HIS A 76 20.75 -8.68 25.52
N ALA A 77 20.36 -9.74 24.76
CA ALA A 77 19.55 -10.81 25.33
C ALA A 77 20.27 -11.44 26.53
N PRO A 78 19.59 -11.66 27.64
CA PRO A 78 20.20 -12.34 28.80
C PRO A 78 20.43 -13.82 28.50
N TYR A 79 21.56 -14.35 28.95
CA TYR A 79 21.98 -15.74 28.68
C TYR A 79 21.05 -16.80 29.25
N PHE A 80 20.30 -16.46 30.28
CA PHE A 80 19.40 -17.40 31.01
C PHE A 80 17.94 -16.90 30.96
N ALA A 81 17.49 -16.52 29.79
CA ALA A 81 16.11 -16.09 29.59
C ALA A 81 15.63 -16.46 28.20
N ASP A 82 14.36 -16.75 28.09
CA ASP A 82 13.65 -16.93 26.83
C ASP A 82 13.00 -15.60 26.44
N VAL A 83 12.97 -15.31 25.15
CA VAL A 83 12.37 -14.08 24.64
C VAL A 83 11.25 -14.45 23.70
N ALA A 84 10.09 -13.84 23.90
CA ALA A 84 8.92 -14.00 23.07
C ALA A 84 8.34 -12.64 22.70
N GLY A 85 7.70 -12.57 21.55
CA GLY A 85 7.03 -11.36 21.09
C GLY A 85 5.75 -11.67 20.34
N THR A 86 4.89 -10.66 20.22
CA THR A 86 3.70 -10.68 19.38
C THR A 86 3.87 -9.61 18.30
N LEU A 87 3.91 -10.05 17.05
CA LEU A 87 3.96 -9.21 15.87
C LEU A 87 2.53 -8.96 15.39
N ALA A 88 2.14 -7.70 15.28
CA ALA A 88 0.93 -7.30 14.59
C ALA A 88 1.28 -6.99 13.13
N ILE A 89 0.48 -7.53 12.25
CA ILE A 89 0.51 -7.30 10.82
C ILE A 89 -0.75 -6.50 10.51
N SER A 90 -0.63 -5.31 9.95
CA SER A 90 -1.78 -4.54 9.52
C SER A 90 -1.63 -4.12 8.06
N HIS A 91 -2.61 -4.48 7.25
CA HIS A 91 -2.67 -4.11 5.86
C HIS A 91 -3.30 -2.71 5.73
N LEU A 92 -2.57 -1.76 5.17
CA LEU A 92 -2.97 -0.34 5.18
C LEU A 92 -4.16 -0.02 4.29
N MET A 93 -4.37 -0.78 3.21
CA MET A 93 -5.46 -0.54 2.26
C MET A 93 -6.75 -1.27 2.63
N THR A 94 -6.66 -2.51 3.14
CA THR A 94 -7.83 -3.31 3.50
C THR A 94 -8.22 -3.19 4.96
N GLY A 95 -7.32 -2.65 5.80
CA GLY A 95 -7.53 -2.55 7.25
C GLY A 95 -7.46 -3.89 7.98
N GLU A 96 -7.10 -4.97 7.30
CA GLU A 96 -6.95 -6.28 7.94
C GLU A 96 -5.81 -6.27 8.95
N THR A 97 -6.06 -6.93 10.08
CA THR A 97 -5.04 -7.07 11.13
C THR A 97 -4.91 -8.53 11.54
N ALA A 98 -3.68 -9.01 11.58
CA ALA A 98 -3.34 -10.32 12.10
C ALA A 98 -2.29 -10.19 13.19
N SER A 99 -2.24 -11.15 14.10
CA SER A 99 -1.21 -11.20 15.15
C SER A 99 -0.54 -12.55 15.19
N LEU A 100 0.78 -12.57 15.24
CA LEU A 100 1.60 -13.77 15.29
C LEU A 100 2.52 -13.72 16.50
N ASP A 101 2.49 -14.78 17.31
CA ASP A 101 3.43 -14.95 18.41
C ASP A 101 4.68 -15.67 17.92
N PHE A 102 5.85 -15.19 18.30
CA PHE A 102 7.12 -15.79 17.90
C PHE A 102 8.18 -15.67 18.99
N PRO A 103 9.08 -16.67 19.09
CA PRO A 103 10.26 -16.60 19.94
C PRO A 103 11.34 -15.74 19.28
N ALA A 104 12.17 -15.10 20.12
CA ALA A 104 13.27 -14.27 19.61
C ALA A 104 14.36 -15.10 18.94
N ASN A 105 15.13 -14.44 18.08
CA ASN A 105 16.25 -15.01 17.32
C ASN A 105 15.87 -16.16 16.37
N GLN A 106 14.57 -16.26 16.05
CA GLN A 106 14.07 -17.19 15.04
C GLN A 106 13.53 -16.41 13.85
N SER A 107 13.57 -17.03 12.69
CA SER A 107 12.89 -16.54 11.50
C SER A 107 11.43 -16.90 11.60
N LEU A 108 10.57 -15.92 11.38
CA LEU A 108 9.13 -16.08 11.27
C LEU A 108 8.73 -15.96 9.81
N THR A 109 8.09 -16.99 9.29
CA THR A 109 7.47 -16.90 7.96
C THR A 109 6.08 -16.27 8.11
N LEU A 110 5.86 -15.17 7.43
CA LEU A 110 4.55 -14.53 7.41
C LEU A 110 3.58 -15.34 6.55
N PRO A 111 2.27 -15.27 6.83
CA PRO A 111 1.26 -15.82 5.93
C PRO A 111 1.35 -15.12 4.56
N PRO A 112 0.81 -15.73 3.48
CA PRO A 112 0.73 -15.07 2.19
C PRO A 112 0.07 -13.70 2.34
N LEU A 113 0.74 -12.66 1.82
CA LEU A 113 0.28 -11.29 1.89
C LEU A 113 -0.32 -10.88 0.54
N SER A 114 -1.41 -10.14 0.59
CA SER A 114 -2.01 -9.50 -0.58
C SER A 114 -1.27 -8.21 -0.96
N GLY A 115 -1.40 -7.78 -2.22
CA GLY A 115 -0.77 -6.57 -2.74
C GLY A 115 -1.15 -5.32 -1.95
N GLY A 116 -0.17 -4.47 -1.66
CA GLY A 116 -0.36 -3.24 -0.91
C GLY A 116 0.75 -2.98 0.10
N ALA A 117 0.59 -1.94 0.91
CA ALA A 117 1.50 -1.69 2.01
C ALA A 117 1.03 -2.40 3.29
N VAL A 118 1.94 -3.11 3.90
CA VAL A 118 1.72 -3.86 5.15
C VAL A 118 2.65 -3.31 6.22
N THR A 119 2.06 -2.92 7.35
CA THR A 119 2.82 -2.47 8.51
C THR A 119 3.00 -3.62 9.49
N LEU A 120 4.24 -3.90 9.82
CA LEU A 120 4.65 -4.87 10.80
C LEU A 120 5.00 -4.13 12.08
N THR A 121 4.23 -4.33 13.15
CA THR A 121 4.45 -3.65 14.44
C THR A 121 4.66 -4.67 15.54
N LEU A 122 5.76 -4.56 16.26
CA LEU A 122 6.01 -5.36 17.44
C LEU A 122 5.17 -4.80 18.60
N GLN A 123 4.03 -5.45 18.91
CA GLN A 123 3.10 -4.97 19.94
C GLN A 123 3.57 -5.33 21.34
N LYS A 124 4.06 -6.55 21.53
CA LYS A 124 4.50 -7.06 22.82
C LYS A 124 5.81 -7.79 22.66
N ALA A 125 6.73 -7.45 23.51
CA ALA A 125 7.97 -8.20 23.67
C ALA A 125 8.16 -8.50 25.15
N GLU A 126 8.37 -9.76 25.47
CA GLU A 126 8.52 -10.25 26.84
C GLU A 126 9.80 -11.05 26.97
N ILE A 127 10.54 -10.79 28.02
CA ILE A 127 11.64 -11.65 28.47
C ILE A 127 11.10 -12.54 29.58
N ARG A 128 11.26 -13.84 29.40
CA ARG A 128 10.84 -14.87 30.36
C ARG A 128 12.07 -15.49 30.95
N ASP A 129 12.04 -15.76 32.24
CA ASP A 129 13.06 -16.58 32.87
C ASP A 129 12.99 -18.02 32.33
N ILE A 130 14.09 -18.78 32.39
CA ILE A 130 14.17 -20.17 31.87
C ILE A 130 13.08 -21.07 32.45
N PHE A 131 12.77 -20.89 33.75
CA PHE A 131 11.74 -21.69 34.41
C PHE A 131 10.31 -21.22 34.05
N GLY A 132 10.18 -20.06 33.39
CA GLY A 132 8.90 -19.48 33.00
C GLY A 132 8.03 -19.06 34.18
N LEU A 133 8.65 -18.70 35.29
CA LEU A 133 7.98 -18.24 36.52
C LEU A 133 7.57 -16.79 36.42
N CYS A 134 8.42 -15.96 35.81
CA CYS A 134 8.21 -14.53 35.66
C CYS A 134 8.30 -14.10 34.18
N ARG A 135 7.60 -12.99 33.85
CA ARG A 135 7.63 -12.35 32.55
C ARG A 135 7.88 -10.87 32.75
N PHE A 136 8.83 -10.34 32.04
CA PHE A 136 9.20 -8.95 32.10
C PHE A 136 8.93 -8.30 30.75
N PRO A 137 7.99 -7.35 30.67
CA PRO A 137 7.75 -6.64 29.41
C PRO A 137 8.96 -5.79 29.06
N VAL A 138 9.29 -5.76 27.78
CA VAL A 138 10.32 -4.88 27.26
C VAL A 138 9.62 -3.81 26.42
N HIS A 139 9.91 -2.56 26.73
CA HIS A 139 9.32 -1.43 26.03
C HIS A 139 10.16 -1.13 24.79
N GLY A 140 9.52 -1.00 23.67
CA GLY A 140 10.08 -0.65 22.38
C GLY A 140 9.09 -0.99 21.29
N GLU A 141 8.55 0.03 20.63
CA GLU A 141 7.77 -0.17 19.42
C GLU A 141 8.74 -0.17 18.24
N THR A 142 8.80 -1.30 17.57
CA THR A 142 9.54 -1.40 16.31
C THR A 142 8.54 -1.61 15.21
N THR A 143 8.47 -0.63 14.32
CA THR A 143 7.58 -0.68 13.16
C THR A 143 8.42 -0.79 11.90
N SER A 144 8.03 -1.66 10.99
CA SER A 144 8.60 -1.80 9.66
C SER A 144 7.47 -1.81 8.64
N THR A 145 7.66 -1.12 7.53
CA THR A 145 6.69 -1.13 6.44
C THR A 145 7.24 -1.99 5.31
N LEU A 146 6.44 -2.96 4.89
CA LEU A 146 6.70 -3.87 3.79
C LEU A 146 5.76 -3.51 2.64
N VAL A 147 6.31 -3.34 1.44
CA VAL A 147 5.54 -3.13 0.22
C VAL A 147 5.39 -4.46 -0.50
N VAL A 148 4.15 -4.92 -0.63
CA VAL A 148 3.81 -6.15 -1.35
C VAL A 148 3.37 -5.77 -2.75
N LEU A 149 4.14 -6.19 -3.75
CA LEU A 149 3.85 -5.92 -5.16
C LEU A 149 2.76 -6.88 -5.64
N PRO A 150 1.71 -6.40 -6.32
CA PRO A 150 0.66 -7.25 -6.86
C PRO A 150 1.19 -8.15 -7.99
N LEU A 151 0.51 -9.26 -8.23
CA LEU A 151 0.81 -10.14 -9.35
C LEU A 151 0.35 -9.50 -10.65
N LEU A 152 1.27 -9.34 -11.60
CA LEU A 152 0.97 -8.77 -12.90
C LEU A 152 0.57 -9.86 -13.89
N PHE A 153 -0.28 -9.49 -14.84
CA PHE A 153 -0.67 -10.33 -15.98
C PHE A 153 -0.55 -9.55 -17.29
N ASP A 154 -0.55 -10.26 -18.41
CA ASP A 154 -0.47 -9.62 -19.72
C ASP A 154 -1.83 -8.98 -20.05
N ALA A 155 -1.82 -7.66 -20.18
CA ALA A 155 -3.00 -6.84 -20.43
C ALA A 155 -2.96 -6.29 -21.86
N HIS A 156 -4.12 -6.23 -22.50
CA HIS A 156 -4.30 -5.61 -23.82
C HIS A 156 -5.18 -4.36 -23.67
N VAL A 157 -4.60 -3.20 -23.92
CA VAL A 157 -5.31 -1.92 -23.78
C VAL A 157 -5.53 -1.32 -25.17
N PHE A 158 -6.76 -0.94 -25.46
CA PHE A 158 -7.16 -0.24 -26.66
C PHE A 158 -7.68 1.15 -26.27
N LEU A 159 -7.13 2.18 -26.90
CA LEU A 159 -7.64 3.54 -26.77
C LEU A 159 -8.56 3.82 -27.98
N ASP A 160 -9.74 4.39 -27.73
CA ASP A 160 -10.66 4.76 -28.81
C ASP A 160 -10.01 5.88 -29.66
N GLU A 161 -9.74 5.57 -30.93
CA GLU A 161 -9.05 6.45 -31.90
C GLU A 161 -9.79 7.76 -32.21
N SER A 162 -10.96 8.00 -31.66
CA SER A 162 -11.72 9.24 -31.87
C SER A 162 -11.07 10.48 -31.25
N THR A 163 -9.96 10.31 -30.56
CA THR A 163 -9.13 11.41 -30.03
C THR A 163 -7.93 11.64 -30.92
N SER A 164 -7.80 12.88 -31.41
CA SER A 164 -6.69 13.35 -32.23
C SER A 164 -5.32 12.93 -31.70
N PRO A 165 -4.34 12.68 -32.61
CA PRO A 165 -3.02 12.24 -32.21
C PRO A 165 -2.44 13.21 -31.17
N LEU A 166 -1.89 12.64 -30.12
CA LEU A 166 -1.08 13.33 -29.13
C LEU A 166 -0.10 14.26 -29.86
N SER A 167 -0.30 15.57 -29.78
CA SER A 167 0.67 16.51 -30.33
C SER A 167 2.01 16.21 -29.62
N GLU A 168 3.02 15.87 -30.44
CA GLU A 168 4.40 15.70 -29.98
C GLU A 168 4.80 16.97 -29.21
N GLY A 169 4.73 16.94 -27.88
CA GLY A 169 5.02 18.06 -27.01
C GLY A 169 4.23 18.13 -25.70
N ALA A 170 3.21 17.27 -25.50
CA ALA A 170 2.34 17.33 -24.32
C ALA A 170 3.00 16.85 -23.00
N PHE A 171 4.30 16.57 -23.00
CA PHE A 171 5.03 16.04 -21.83
C PHE A 171 5.82 17.07 -21.01
N THR A 172 5.84 18.34 -21.39
CA THR A 172 6.34 19.36 -20.48
C THR A 172 5.25 19.65 -19.44
N PRO A 173 5.45 19.31 -18.16
CA PRO A 173 4.57 19.79 -17.12
C PRO A 173 4.72 21.31 -17.07
N VAL A 174 3.84 22.03 -17.75
CA VAL A 174 3.74 23.46 -17.56
C VAL A 174 3.11 23.69 -16.19
N VAL A 175 3.95 23.60 -15.16
CA VAL A 175 3.65 24.05 -13.78
C VAL A 175 3.63 25.58 -13.71
N SER A 176 3.52 26.28 -14.84
CA SER A 176 3.51 27.72 -14.86
C SER A 176 2.19 28.25 -15.41
N SER A 177 1.44 28.78 -14.49
CA SER A 177 0.22 29.59 -14.61
C SER A 177 -1.08 28.88 -14.22
N LEU A 178 -1.18 28.49 -12.96
CA LEU A 178 -2.42 28.53 -12.21
C LEU A 178 -2.81 30.01 -12.01
N SER A 179 -3.33 30.65 -13.02
CA SER A 179 -4.04 31.91 -12.87
C SER A 179 -5.46 31.73 -13.37
N SER A 180 -6.34 31.58 -12.37
CA SER A 180 -7.76 31.92 -12.34
C SER A 180 -8.48 32.08 -13.68
N GLY A 181 -9.53 31.25 -13.79
CA GLY A 181 -10.54 31.29 -14.81
C GLY A 181 -10.90 32.68 -15.33
N SER A 182 -10.66 32.85 -16.59
CA SER A 182 -11.47 33.63 -17.47
C SER A 182 -11.45 32.93 -18.82
N ASP A 183 -12.63 32.73 -19.40
CA ASP A 183 -12.84 32.35 -20.80
C ASP A 183 -12.16 33.38 -21.69
N THR A 184 -10.85 33.40 -21.79
CA THR A 184 -10.08 34.22 -22.70
C THR A 184 -10.09 33.54 -24.05
N THR A 185 -11.16 33.77 -24.77
CA THR A 185 -11.22 33.52 -26.21
C THR A 185 -10.16 34.39 -26.86
N SER A 186 -9.03 33.84 -27.24
CA SER A 186 -8.03 34.55 -28.03
C SER A 186 -8.50 34.63 -29.50
N PHE A 187 -8.20 35.74 -30.15
CA PHE A 187 -8.51 35.94 -31.55
C PHE A 187 -7.19 36.15 -32.30
N ARG A 188 -6.96 35.40 -33.37
CA ARG A 188 -5.83 35.59 -34.26
C ARG A 188 -6.29 35.88 -35.68
N GLU A 189 -5.42 36.42 -36.54
CA GLU A 189 -5.67 36.62 -37.93
C GLU A 189 -5.79 35.28 -38.68
N TYR A 190 -6.75 35.12 -39.54
CA TYR A 190 -6.97 33.96 -40.39
C TYR A 190 -5.79 33.69 -41.30
N LEU A 191 -5.32 32.45 -41.34
CA LEU A 191 -4.31 31.98 -42.28
C LEU A 191 -4.93 30.99 -43.26
N PRO A 192 -4.49 30.97 -44.53
CA PRO A 192 -4.96 29.98 -45.51
C PRO A 192 -4.72 28.57 -45.02
N GLY A 193 -5.80 27.77 -44.89
CA GLY A 193 -5.79 26.43 -44.34
C GLY A 193 -6.59 26.30 -43.05
N ASP A 194 -6.94 27.42 -42.41
CA ASP A 194 -7.77 27.38 -41.20
C ASP A 194 -9.25 27.11 -41.54
N SER A 195 -9.96 26.49 -40.57
CA SER A 195 -11.38 26.19 -40.73
C SER A 195 -12.23 27.45 -40.77
N VAL A 196 -12.92 27.67 -41.88
CA VAL A 196 -13.81 28.81 -42.11
C VAL A 196 -14.95 28.89 -41.06
N ARG A 197 -15.33 27.77 -40.47
CA ARG A 197 -16.36 27.71 -39.41
C ARG A 197 -15.96 28.40 -38.11
N ARG A 198 -14.66 28.63 -37.89
CA ARG A 198 -14.12 29.30 -36.69
C ARG A 198 -13.94 30.81 -36.89
N ILE A 199 -14.30 31.40 -38.04
CA ILE A 199 -14.20 32.82 -38.30
C ILE A 199 -15.21 33.59 -37.45
N HIS A 200 -14.73 34.58 -36.71
CA HIS A 200 -15.57 35.47 -35.91
C HIS A 200 -16.00 36.68 -36.74
N TRP A 201 -17.02 36.51 -37.59
CA TRP A 201 -17.47 37.50 -38.58
C TRP A 201 -17.73 38.91 -38.01
N LYS A 202 -18.29 38.98 -36.78
CA LYS A 202 -18.57 40.25 -36.12
C LYS A 202 -17.30 41.03 -35.77
N LEU A 203 -16.24 40.35 -35.33
CA LEU A 203 -14.95 40.95 -35.00
C LEU A 203 -14.18 41.28 -36.29
N SER A 204 -14.21 40.41 -37.28
CA SER A 204 -13.59 40.58 -38.57
C SER A 204 -14.12 41.85 -39.29
N GLY A 205 -15.42 42.07 -39.24
CA GLY A 205 -16.02 43.28 -39.80
C GLY A 205 -15.67 44.58 -39.05
N LYS A 206 -15.25 44.49 -37.79
CA LYS A 206 -14.83 45.65 -36.98
C LYS A 206 -13.35 45.97 -37.15
N MET A 207 -12.53 44.96 -37.40
CA MET A 207 -11.07 45.10 -37.49
C MET A 207 -10.53 45.15 -38.96
N ASP A 208 -11.43 45.03 -39.91
CA ASP A 208 -11.11 44.99 -41.37
C ASP A 208 -10.11 43.88 -41.73
N LYS A 209 -10.06 42.84 -40.94
CA LYS A 209 -9.21 41.64 -41.05
C LYS A 209 -10.00 40.41 -40.66
N THR A 210 -9.81 39.33 -41.40
CA THR A 210 -10.47 38.06 -41.04
C THR A 210 -9.88 37.50 -39.75
N MET A 211 -10.68 37.53 -38.69
CA MET A 211 -10.29 37.06 -37.36
C MET A 211 -10.85 35.68 -37.09
N LEU A 212 -9.99 34.77 -36.66
CA LEU A 212 -10.34 33.42 -36.22
C LEU A 212 -10.51 33.39 -34.70
N ARG A 213 -11.56 32.75 -34.26
CA ARG A 213 -11.74 32.42 -32.83
C ARG A 213 -10.83 31.25 -32.51
N GLU A 214 -9.81 31.50 -31.72
CA GLU A 214 -8.96 30.46 -31.13
C GLU A 214 -9.60 30.05 -29.83
N THR A 215 -10.17 28.85 -29.81
CA THR A 215 -10.64 28.25 -28.57
C THR A 215 -9.38 27.71 -27.91
N ASN A 216 -8.94 28.36 -26.85
CA ASN A 216 -7.97 27.77 -25.96
C ASN A 216 -8.70 26.62 -25.23
N GLU A 217 -8.86 25.50 -25.90
CA GLU A 217 -9.20 24.28 -25.19
C GLU A 217 -8.05 24.05 -24.23
N PRO A 218 -8.33 23.85 -22.93
CA PRO A 218 -7.28 23.54 -21.98
C PRO A 218 -6.52 22.34 -22.52
N PRO A 219 -5.18 22.29 -22.40
CA PRO A 219 -4.40 21.18 -22.90
C PRO A 219 -4.95 19.90 -22.27
N SER A 220 -5.50 19.02 -23.09
CA SER A 220 -5.95 17.72 -22.64
C SER A 220 -4.72 16.83 -22.46
N PHE A 221 -4.52 16.36 -21.25
CA PHE A 221 -3.54 15.34 -20.97
C PHE A 221 -4.07 13.99 -21.49
N GLY A 222 -3.17 13.07 -21.87
CA GLY A 222 -3.54 11.79 -22.46
C GLY A 222 -4.40 10.91 -21.54
N VAL A 223 -3.84 9.84 -21.02
CA VAL A 223 -4.54 8.85 -20.19
C VAL A 223 -4.28 9.09 -18.70
N LEU A 224 -5.32 9.06 -17.89
CA LEU A 224 -5.23 9.01 -16.43
C LEU A 224 -5.74 7.66 -15.92
N LEU A 225 -4.94 6.98 -15.12
CA LEU A 225 -5.34 5.81 -14.33
C LEU A 225 -5.52 6.26 -12.89
N ASN A 226 -6.74 6.15 -12.38
CA ASN A 226 -7.06 6.53 -11.01
C ASN A 226 -7.39 5.29 -10.17
N LEU A 227 -6.77 5.17 -9.00
CA LEU A 227 -7.05 4.11 -8.03
C LEU A 227 -7.92 4.64 -6.91
N ARG A 228 -9.03 3.96 -6.65
CA ARG A 228 -9.90 4.21 -5.51
C ARG A 228 -9.54 3.31 -4.34
N THR A 229 -9.27 3.92 -3.18
CA THR A 229 -8.87 3.22 -1.95
C THR A 229 -9.70 3.63 -0.73
N ALA A 230 -10.32 4.83 -0.76
CA ALA A 230 -11.09 5.36 0.36
C ALA A 230 -12.57 4.94 0.25
N PHE A 231 -12.95 3.95 1.05
CA PHE A 231 -14.31 3.47 1.16
C PHE A 231 -14.80 3.58 2.60
N PRO A 232 -16.11 3.79 2.84
CA PRO A 232 -16.70 3.79 4.18
C PRO A 232 -16.45 2.46 4.92
N GLU A 233 -16.51 1.35 4.18
CA GLU A 233 -16.19 0.01 4.65
C GLU A 233 -14.99 -0.52 3.87
N PRO A 234 -14.04 -1.21 4.50
CA PRO A 234 -12.89 -1.76 3.79
C PRO A 234 -13.33 -2.75 2.70
N PRO A 235 -12.68 -2.72 1.52
CA PRO A 235 -12.98 -3.67 0.45
C PRO A 235 -12.51 -5.06 0.83
N ALA A 236 -13.05 -6.09 0.16
CA ALA A 236 -12.55 -7.44 0.28
C ALA A 236 -11.08 -7.50 -0.18
N PRO A 237 -10.18 -8.21 0.53
CA PRO A 237 -8.75 -8.28 0.20
C PRO A 237 -8.51 -8.76 -1.24
N ASP A 238 -9.22 -9.80 -1.65
CA ASP A 238 -9.10 -10.38 -2.99
C ASP A 238 -9.50 -9.36 -4.08
N ALA A 239 -10.58 -8.60 -3.87
CA ALA A 239 -11.02 -7.58 -4.81
C ALA A 239 -10.02 -6.42 -4.91
N MET A 240 -9.39 -6.06 -3.79
CA MET A 240 -8.36 -5.02 -3.78
C MET A 240 -7.10 -5.49 -4.49
N GLU A 241 -6.67 -6.74 -4.27
CA GLU A 241 -5.51 -7.32 -4.95
C GLU A 241 -5.74 -7.42 -6.46
N GLU A 242 -6.90 -7.90 -6.89
CA GLU A 242 -7.27 -7.94 -8.32
C GLU A 242 -7.27 -6.53 -8.93
N THR A 243 -7.78 -5.53 -8.21
CA THR A 243 -7.80 -4.14 -8.67
C THR A 243 -6.39 -3.58 -8.84
N LEU A 244 -5.49 -3.83 -7.88
CA LEU A 244 -4.10 -3.42 -7.97
C LEU A 244 -3.38 -4.13 -9.11
N SER A 245 -3.60 -5.44 -9.25
CA SER A 245 -3.04 -6.24 -10.34
C SER A 245 -3.50 -5.71 -11.70
N ALA A 246 -4.79 -5.39 -11.84
CA ALA A 246 -5.37 -4.81 -13.04
C ALA A 246 -4.77 -3.45 -13.37
N LEU A 247 -4.72 -2.53 -12.41
CA LEU A 247 -4.19 -1.18 -12.58
C LEU A 247 -2.74 -1.21 -13.09
N PHE A 248 -1.87 -1.97 -12.41
CA PHE A 248 -0.46 -2.00 -12.75
C PHE A 248 -0.17 -2.80 -14.03
N SER A 249 -1.00 -3.80 -14.36
CA SER A 249 -0.92 -4.51 -15.65
C SER A 249 -1.29 -3.60 -16.81
N VAL A 250 -2.36 -2.81 -16.67
CA VAL A 250 -2.76 -1.79 -17.66
C VAL A 250 -1.70 -0.73 -17.81
N SER A 251 -1.19 -0.19 -16.71
CA SER A 251 -0.12 0.81 -16.74
C SER A 251 1.14 0.29 -17.45
N ARG A 252 1.52 -0.95 -17.19
CA ARG A 252 2.65 -1.61 -17.88
C ARG A 252 2.38 -1.81 -19.37
N ALA A 253 1.17 -2.23 -19.74
CA ALA A 253 0.78 -2.41 -21.14
C ALA A 253 0.86 -1.08 -21.92
N LEU A 254 0.42 0.04 -21.33
CA LEU A 254 0.52 1.37 -21.94
C LEU A 254 1.97 1.77 -22.20
N ILE A 255 2.88 1.51 -21.24
CA ILE A 255 4.32 1.76 -21.44
C ILE A 255 4.89 0.92 -22.58
N GLN A 256 4.54 -0.37 -22.62
CA GLN A 256 4.99 -1.27 -23.69
C GLN A 256 4.51 -0.82 -25.08
N GLN A 257 3.35 -0.18 -25.14
CA GLN A 257 2.81 0.45 -26.36
C GLN A 257 3.43 1.84 -26.65
N GLY A 258 4.32 2.34 -25.76
CA GLY A 258 4.91 3.67 -25.91
C GLY A 258 3.94 4.81 -25.57
N ILE A 259 2.86 4.54 -24.85
CA ILE A 259 1.84 5.50 -24.49
C ILE A 259 2.13 6.04 -23.07
N PRO A 260 2.58 7.29 -22.98
CA PRO A 260 2.78 7.94 -21.70
C PRO A 260 1.42 8.25 -21.05
N HIS A 261 1.35 8.06 -19.72
CA HIS A 261 0.12 8.22 -18.98
C HIS A 261 0.38 8.75 -17.57
N PHE A 262 -0.69 9.02 -16.83
CA PHE A 262 -0.63 9.50 -15.45
C PHE A 262 -1.29 8.48 -14.53
N LEU A 263 -0.75 8.36 -13.32
CA LEU A 263 -1.31 7.56 -12.24
C LEU A 263 -1.69 8.47 -11.07
N SER A 264 -2.89 8.33 -10.56
CA SER A 264 -3.33 9.02 -9.34
C SER A 264 -4.00 8.04 -8.37
N ILE A 265 -3.94 8.35 -7.09
CA ILE A 265 -4.64 7.60 -6.05
C ILE A 265 -5.63 8.56 -5.41
N GLU A 266 -6.91 8.19 -5.44
CA GLU A 266 -7.98 9.07 -4.98
C GLU A 266 -7.89 10.44 -5.66
N SER A 267 -7.80 11.47 -4.83
CA SER A 267 -7.64 12.87 -5.23
C SER A 267 -6.18 13.33 -5.15
N SER A 268 -5.19 12.42 -5.20
CA SER A 268 -3.78 12.82 -5.18
C SER A 268 -3.34 13.43 -6.52
N MET A 269 -2.26 14.21 -6.47
CA MET A 269 -1.67 14.78 -7.69
C MET A 269 -1.23 13.65 -8.64
N PRO A 270 -1.60 13.71 -9.93
CA PRO A 270 -1.23 12.69 -10.91
C PRO A 270 0.28 12.58 -11.08
N ILE A 271 0.79 11.38 -11.03
CA ILE A 271 2.21 11.04 -11.23
C ILE A 271 2.40 10.70 -12.70
N PRO A 272 3.27 11.41 -13.44
CA PRO A 272 3.53 11.10 -14.85
C PRO A 272 4.37 9.81 -14.96
N ILE A 273 4.01 8.96 -15.90
CA ILE A 273 4.68 7.70 -16.20
C ILE A 273 5.02 7.68 -17.69
N SER A 274 6.31 7.70 -17.99
CA SER A 274 6.82 7.71 -19.37
C SER A 274 7.82 6.60 -19.64
N SER A 275 8.35 6.01 -18.57
CA SER A 275 9.38 4.96 -18.67
C SER A 275 9.11 3.83 -17.67
N GLU A 276 9.77 2.69 -17.86
CA GLU A 276 9.65 1.57 -16.93
C GLU A 276 10.23 1.89 -15.54
N SER A 277 11.21 2.78 -15.46
CA SER A 277 11.74 3.29 -14.18
C SER A 277 10.72 4.14 -13.45
N ASP A 278 10.02 5.04 -14.15
CA ASP A 278 8.96 5.86 -13.56
C ASP A 278 7.82 4.98 -13.07
N TRP A 279 7.46 3.96 -13.84
CA TRP A 279 6.45 2.99 -13.48
C TRP A 279 6.79 2.24 -12.20
N ALA A 280 8.01 1.72 -12.07
CA ALA A 280 8.44 1.01 -10.87
C ALA A 280 8.44 1.91 -9.63
N GLN A 281 8.79 3.18 -9.80
CA GLN A 281 8.73 4.17 -8.71
C GLN A 281 7.30 4.52 -8.36
N ALA A 282 6.45 4.79 -9.36
CA ALA A 282 5.04 5.14 -9.18
C ALA A 282 4.27 3.99 -8.50
N MET A 283 4.55 2.73 -8.87
CA MET A 283 3.95 1.57 -8.22
C MET A 283 4.27 1.51 -6.73
N ARG A 284 5.53 1.72 -6.34
CA ARG A 284 5.91 1.74 -4.91
C ARG A 284 5.24 2.89 -4.16
N GLN A 285 5.18 4.08 -4.77
CA GLN A 285 4.52 5.24 -4.17
C GLN A 285 3.00 5.03 -4.03
N ALA A 286 2.38 4.42 -5.04
CA ALA A 286 0.95 4.14 -5.04
C ALA A 286 0.52 3.16 -3.95
N LEU A 287 1.39 2.21 -3.60
CA LEU A 287 1.10 1.22 -2.58
C LEU A 287 1.25 1.75 -1.15
N ILE A 288 2.00 2.84 -0.96
CA ILE A 288 2.17 3.49 0.36
C ILE A 288 1.16 4.64 0.46
N PRO A 289 0.19 4.58 1.39
CA PRO A 289 -0.76 5.65 1.58
C PRO A 289 -0.02 6.95 1.95
N SER A 290 0.04 7.87 1.03
CA SER A 290 0.59 9.22 1.26
C SER A 290 -0.50 10.14 1.79
N ALA A 291 -0.11 11.21 2.47
CA ALA A 291 -1.04 12.26 2.88
C ALA A 291 -1.84 12.76 1.67
N ARG A 292 -3.15 12.92 1.85
CA ARG A 292 -4.06 13.42 0.82
C ARG A 292 -3.63 14.81 0.40
N PHE A 293 -3.26 14.97 -0.85
CA PHE A 293 -3.12 16.28 -1.46
C PHE A 293 -4.46 16.62 -2.11
N GLU A 294 -4.97 17.82 -1.87
CA GLU A 294 -6.14 18.32 -2.57
C GLU A 294 -5.82 18.44 -4.05
N THR A 295 -6.66 17.83 -4.87
CA THR A 295 -6.52 17.89 -6.32
C THR A 295 -6.81 19.30 -6.80
N SER A 296 -5.94 19.84 -7.61
CA SER A 296 -6.27 21.03 -8.38
C SER A 296 -7.31 20.66 -9.45
N ASP A 297 -8.48 21.26 -9.42
CA ASP A 297 -9.64 21.04 -10.31
C ASP A 297 -9.40 21.30 -11.82
N ALA A 298 -8.16 21.49 -12.24
CA ALA A 298 -7.85 22.09 -13.54
C ALA A 298 -7.19 21.14 -14.57
N LEU A 299 -7.06 19.84 -14.27
CA LEU A 299 -6.42 18.91 -15.22
C LEU A 299 -7.48 18.15 -16.03
N HIS A 300 -7.50 18.40 -17.34
CA HIS A 300 -8.37 17.68 -18.29
C HIS A 300 -7.61 16.53 -18.93
N PHE A 301 -8.17 15.31 -18.83
CA PHE A 301 -7.62 14.10 -19.44
C PHE A 301 -8.56 13.64 -20.56
N SER A 302 -8.00 13.10 -21.65
CA SER A 302 -8.79 12.57 -22.76
C SER A 302 -9.47 11.24 -22.41
N HIS A 303 -8.78 10.40 -21.66
CA HIS A 303 -9.27 9.11 -21.17
C HIS A 303 -8.99 8.96 -19.70
N ILE A 304 -9.98 8.50 -18.91
CA ILE A 304 -9.82 8.26 -17.49
C ILE A 304 -10.28 6.84 -17.19
N GLY A 305 -9.37 6.00 -16.73
CA GLY A 305 -9.66 4.69 -16.16
C GLY A 305 -9.73 4.77 -14.64
N VAL A 306 -10.90 4.59 -14.06
CA VAL A 306 -11.08 4.54 -12.60
C VAL A 306 -11.12 3.09 -12.15
N PHE A 307 -10.08 2.67 -11.44
CA PHE A 307 -9.95 1.33 -10.88
C PHE A 307 -10.52 1.30 -9.47
N SER A 308 -11.54 0.49 -9.26
CA SER A 308 -12.23 0.39 -7.98
C SER A 308 -12.49 -1.07 -7.60
N PRO A 309 -12.22 -1.50 -6.36
CA PRO A 309 -12.56 -2.84 -5.88
C PRO A 309 -14.05 -3.02 -5.64
N ARG A 310 -14.86 -1.98 -5.83
CA ARG A 310 -16.32 -1.97 -5.69
C ARG A 310 -16.99 -1.10 -6.73
N PRO A 311 -18.25 -1.35 -7.07
CA PRO A 311 -19.04 -0.43 -7.87
C PRO A 311 -19.21 0.89 -7.11
N ASP A 312 -18.48 1.92 -7.51
CA ASP A 312 -18.53 3.25 -6.89
C ASP A 312 -18.93 4.28 -7.95
N THR A 313 -20.18 4.69 -7.92
CA THR A 313 -20.72 5.71 -8.84
C THR A 313 -20.26 7.12 -8.46
N ASP A 314 -19.89 7.34 -7.21
CA ASP A 314 -19.46 8.66 -6.73
C ASP A 314 -18.07 9.00 -7.24
N ALA A 315 -17.21 7.99 -7.41
CA ALA A 315 -15.88 8.18 -8.02
C ALA A 315 -15.96 8.76 -9.42
N VAL A 316 -16.97 8.37 -10.18
CA VAL A 316 -17.17 8.85 -11.55
C VAL A 316 -17.70 10.28 -11.57
N SER A 317 -18.43 10.69 -10.54
CA SER A 317 -18.95 12.05 -10.41
C SER A 317 -17.85 13.11 -10.29
N LEU A 318 -16.65 12.72 -9.86
CA LEU A 318 -15.48 13.60 -9.78
C LEU A 318 -14.96 14.01 -11.17
N PHE A 319 -15.29 13.25 -12.22
CA PHE A 319 -14.76 13.43 -13.57
C PHE A 319 -15.88 13.67 -14.60
N ARG A 320 -16.93 14.43 -14.25
CA ARG A 320 -18.19 14.57 -15.02
C ARG A 320 -18.03 15.04 -16.48
N GLU A 321 -16.94 15.70 -16.82
CA GLU A 321 -16.73 16.30 -18.15
C GLU A 321 -15.90 15.42 -19.09
N ASN A 322 -15.33 14.31 -18.61
CA ASN A 322 -14.38 13.47 -19.35
C ASN A 322 -14.97 12.08 -19.65
N ARG A 323 -14.42 11.41 -20.64
CA ARG A 323 -14.72 9.99 -20.88
C ARG A 323 -14.14 9.16 -19.76
N VAL A 324 -15.01 8.63 -18.90
CA VAL A 324 -14.62 7.84 -17.73
C VAL A 324 -15.04 6.41 -17.94
N THR A 325 -14.09 5.50 -17.81
CA THR A 325 -14.34 4.06 -17.77
C THR A 325 -14.11 3.59 -16.34
N LEU A 326 -15.15 3.07 -15.69
CA LEU A 326 -15.03 2.41 -14.38
C LEU A 326 -14.56 0.97 -14.62
N VAL A 327 -13.39 0.64 -14.08
CA VAL A 327 -12.79 -0.69 -14.19
C VAL A 327 -12.99 -1.43 -12.88
N LEU A 328 -13.71 -2.55 -12.95
CA LEU A 328 -14.00 -3.42 -11.81
C LEU A 328 -13.25 -4.75 -11.94
N PRO A 329 -12.81 -5.35 -10.82
CA PRO A 329 -12.20 -6.67 -10.84
C PRO A 329 -13.21 -7.76 -11.17
N GLU A 330 -12.72 -8.90 -11.65
CA GLU A 330 -13.55 -10.06 -12.04
C GLU A 330 -14.37 -10.61 -10.86
N SER A 331 -13.84 -10.55 -9.66
CA SER A 331 -14.51 -11.02 -8.43
C SER A 331 -15.81 -10.28 -8.12
N VAL A 332 -15.94 -9.02 -8.57
CA VAL A 332 -17.15 -8.20 -8.38
C VAL A 332 -18.23 -8.54 -9.43
N GLY A 333 -17.82 -9.04 -10.59
CA GLY A 333 -18.73 -9.41 -11.68
C GLY A 333 -19.29 -8.22 -12.45
N ALA A 334 -20.25 -8.51 -13.36
CA ALA A 334 -20.84 -7.49 -14.20
C ALA A 334 -21.77 -6.57 -13.40
N TYR A 335 -21.51 -5.28 -13.47
CA TYR A 335 -22.31 -4.24 -12.84
C TYR A 335 -23.01 -3.39 -13.91
N ALA A 336 -24.33 -3.29 -13.80
CA ALA A 336 -25.11 -2.41 -14.68
C ALA A 336 -25.03 -0.97 -14.18
N SER A 337 -24.31 -0.11 -14.91
CA SER A 337 -24.17 1.30 -14.55
C SER A 337 -25.49 2.05 -14.64
N PRO A 338 -25.89 2.80 -13.62
CA PRO A 338 -26.95 3.78 -13.77
C PRO A 338 -26.43 5.01 -14.55
N GLY A 339 -26.69 5.07 -15.86
CA GLY A 339 -26.36 6.23 -16.69
C GLY A 339 -25.38 5.96 -17.82
N ALA A 340 -24.73 7.03 -18.32
CA ALA A 340 -23.85 7.00 -19.47
C ALA A 340 -22.39 6.57 -19.16
N ILE A 341 -22.15 5.94 -18.01
CA ILE A 341 -20.81 5.56 -17.58
C ILE A 341 -20.46 4.21 -18.20
N ARG A 342 -19.30 4.14 -18.85
CA ARG A 342 -18.74 2.89 -19.34
C ARG A 342 -18.19 2.09 -18.16
N VAL A 343 -18.65 0.85 -18.01
CA VAL A 343 -18.15 -0.08 -16.99
C VAL A 343 -17.46 -1.24 -17.69
N ALA A 344 -16.22 -1.49 -17.34
CA ALA A 344 -15.44 -2.63 -17.82
C ALA A 344 -15.11 -3.56 -16.66
N VAL A 345 -15.33 -4.85 -16.84
CA VAL A 345 -14.82 -5.90 -15.95
C VAL A 345 -13.49 -6.36 -16.53
N PHE A 346 -12.43 -6.27 -15.75
CA PHE A 346 -11.09 -6.52 -16.24
C PHE A 346 -10.26 -7.33 -15.23
N GLY A 347 -9.55 -8.31 -15.72
CA GLY A 347 -8.70 -9.15 -14.90
C GLY A 347 -7.94 -10.20 -15.72
N LYS A 348 -7.39 -11.18 -15.03
CA LYS A 348 -6.54 -12.21 -15.64
C LYS A 348 -7.25 -13.04 -16.71
N ASN A 349 -8.54 -13.34 -16.53
CA ASN A 349 -9.33 -14.12 -17.49
C ASN A 349 -9.96 -13.24 -18.59
N GLN A 350 -10.07 -11.94 -18.34
CA GLN A 350 -10.56 -10.94 -19.30
C GLN A 350 -9.54 -9.81 -19.43
N PRO A 351 -8.37 -10.04 -20.09
CA PRO A 351 -7.27 -9.10 -20.12
C PRO A 351 -7.41 -7.99 -21.17
N LEU A 352 -8.57 -7.81 -21.78
CA LEU A 352 -8.84 -6.82 -22.81
C LEU A 352 -9.60 -5.63 -22.21
N LEU A 353 -9.01 -4.45 -22.27
CA LEU A 353 -9.59 -3.21 -21.80
C LEU A 353 -9.64 -2.17 -22.92
N GLU A 354 -10.81 -1.57 -23.12
CA GLU A 354 -10.99 -0.40 -23.98
C GLU A 354 -11.23 0.83 -23.06
N LEU A 355 -10.34 1.80 -23.15
CA LEU A 355 -10.40 3.06 -22.42
C LEU A 355 -10.94 4.20 -23.29
#